data_52446cc3a1ec558aa71482bbffacb274
#
_entry.id   52446cc3a1ec558aa71482bbffacb274
#
_cell.length_a   1.000
_cell.length_b   1.000
_cell.length_c   1.000
_cell.angle_alpha   90.00
_cell.angle_beta   90.00
_cell.angle_gamma   90.00
#
_symmetry.space_group_name_H-M   'P 1'
#
loop_
_entity.id
_entity.type
_entity.pdbx_description
1 polymer ?
#
loop_
_entity_poly.entity_id
_entity_poly.type
_entity_poly.pdbx_seq_one_letter_code
_entity_poly.pdbx_strand_id
1 'polypeptide(L)'
;LQTLTQQGAFLLTSDYAISLARLDDIPGILALQEPNLPASGGSLSVRLTEDWFKQAVAAKSVVVGRHNDKVIGYVLGTSLAAKAHVSIIQAMLLAFPPPPDCYLYGPVCVAETERGKGLAKALFKELRTHMNGRPAMLFIRADNAPSLQAHRKMGMREIGTFTNADVLYVALIY
;
A
#
# COMPACT_ATOMS: atom_id res chain seq x y z
N LEU A 1 26.41 -18.42 29.62
CA LEU A 1 26.69 -17.88 28.26
C LEU A 1 25.37 -17.83 27.50
N GLN A 2 24.80 -16.63 27.36
CA GLN A 2 23.53 -16.38 26.70
C GLN A 2 23.80 -16.01 25.24
N THR A 3 23.22 -16.72 24.34
CA THR A 3 23.14 -16.37 22.92
C THR A 3 21.83 -15.61 22.68
N LEU A 4 21.94 -14.31 22.49
CA LEU A 4 20.82 -13.45 22.09
C LEU A 4 20.58 -13.61 20.61
N THR A 5 19.44 -14.18 20.24
CA THR A 5 18.89 -14.16 18.89
C THR A 5 18.26 -12.78 18.67
N GLN A 6 18.92 -11.92 17.92
CA GLN A 6 18.34 -10.66 17.45
C GLN A 6 17.33 -10.95 16.34
N GLN A 7 16.09 -11.17 16.72
CA GLN A 7 14.97 -10.90 15.84
C GLN A 7 14.71 -9.39 15.92
N GLY A 8 14.88 -8.71 14.78
CA GLY A 8 14.60 -7.27 14.66
C GLY A 8 13.13 -6.97 14.90
N ALA A 9 12.73 -6.92 16.16
CA ALA A 9 11.49 -6.30 16.55
C ALA A 9 11.66 -4.80 16.30
N PHE A 10 10.87 -4.25 15.38
CA PHE A 10 10.64 -2.82 15.27
C PHE A 10 10.06 -2.38 16.63
N LEU A 11 10.90 -1.86 17.50
CA LEU A 11 10.46 -1.23 18.74
C LEU A 11 9.69 0.03 18.31
N LEU A 12 8.37 -0.10 18.19
CA LEU A 12 7.48 1.04 18.18
C LEU A 12 7.74 1.77 19.51
N THR A 13 8.44 2.89 19.45
CA THR A 13 8.43 3.84 20.57
C THR A 13 6.97 4.22 20.80
N SER A 14 6.62 4.63 22.01
CA SER A 14 5.22 4.94 22.43
C SER A 14 4.48 5.91 21.48
N ASP A 15 5.19 6.55 20.58
CA ASP A 15 4.73 7.63 19.72
C ASP A 15 4.27 7.16 18.32
N TYR A 16 4.50 5.88 17.97
CA TYR A 16 4.05 5.29 16.70
C TYR A 16 2.78 4.48 16.89
N ALA A 17 1.77 4.77 16.08
CA ALA A 17 0.51 4.03 16.06
C ALA A 17 0.15 3.62 14.62
N ILE A 18 -0.26 2.36 14.43
CA ILE A 18 -0.78 1.84 13.16
C ILE A 18 -2.18 1.28 13.41
N SER A 19 -3.16 1.79 12.67
CA SER A 19 -4.56 1.37 12.81
C SER A 19 -5.38 1.75 11.58
N LEU A 20 -6.65 1.37 11.56
CA LEU A 20 -7.61 1.92 10.60
C LEU A 20 -7.62 3.45 10.67
N ALA A 21 -7.75 4.08 9.48
CA ALA A 21 -7.88 5.51 9.38
C ALA A 21 -9.20 6.00 9.96
N ARG A 22 -9.16 7.21 10.52
CA ARG A 22 -10.31 7.99 10.98
C ARG A 22 -10.53 9.18 10.03
N LEU A 23 -11.67 9.83 10.10
CA LEU A 23 -11.94 11.02 9.27
C LEU A 23 -10.90 12.13 9.51
N ASP A 24 -10.45 12.29 10.75
CA ASP A 24 -9.43 13.29 11.15
C ASP A 24 -8.04 13.03 10.54
N ASP A 25 -7.78 11.84 10.00
CA ASP A 25 -6.52 11.53 9.33
C ASP A 25 -6.49 12.02 7.88
N ILE A 26 -7.65 12.27 7.28
CA ILE A 26 -7.77 12.58 5.85
C ILE A 26 -6.92 13.78 5.43
N PRO A 27 -6.90 14.91 6.14
CA PRO A 27 -6.02 16.03 5.80
C PRO A 27 -4.53 15.61 5.77
N GLY A 28 -4.09 14.81 6.72
CA GLY A 28 -2.72 14.27 6.77
C GLY A 28 -2.41 13.31 5.63
N ILE A 29 -3.36 12.46 5.26
CA ILE A 29 -3.24 11.55 4.10
C ILE A 29 -3.10 12.37 2.81
N LEU A 30 -3.93 13.38 2.61
CA LEU A 30 -3.89 14.24 1.43
C LEU A 30 -2.57 15.02 1.35
N ALA A 31 -2.11 15.59 2.47
CA ALA A 31 -0.82 16.28 2.54
C ALA A 31 0.35 15.35 2.20
N LEU A 32 0.29 14.09 2.64
CA LEU A 32 1.31 13.07 2.33
C LEU A 32 1.30 12.66 0.86
N GLN A 33 0.15 12.72 0.20
CA GLN A 33 -0.02 12.36 -1.20
C GLN A 33 0.77 13.30 -2.14
N GLU A 34 0.71 14.62 -1.90
CA GLU A 34 1.25 15.65 -2.78
C GLU A 34 2.73 15.48 -3.16
N PRO A 35 3.67 15.31 -2.23
CA PRO A 35 5.09 15.13 -2.58
C PRO A 35 5.38 13.79 -3.24
N ASN A 36 4.44 12.84 -3.17
CA ASN A 36 4.59 11.50 -3.73
C ASN A 36 3.97 11.35 -5.14
N LEU A 37 3.30 12.38 -5.66
CA LEU A 37 2.77 12.38 -7.02
C LEU A 37 3.89 12.55 -8.08
N PRO A 38 3.69 12.06 -9.31
CA PRO A 38 4.67 12.19 -10.39
C PRO A 38 5.06 13.64 -10.69
N ALA A 39 4.12 14.57 -10.59
CA ALA A 39 4.39 16.01 -10.77
C ALA A 39 5.39 16.57 -9.75
N SER A 40 5.54 15.92 -8.59
CA SER A 40 6.51 16.26 -7.54
C SER A 40 7.72 15.32 -7.53
N GLY A 41 7.92 14.52 -8.58
CA GLY A 41 9.01 13.54 -8.67
C GLY A 41 8.75 12.22 -7.93
N GLY A 42 7.53 12.01 -7.44
CA GLY A 42 7.12 10.77 -6.80
C GLY A 42 6.66 9.70 -7.79
N SER A 43 6.26 8.56 -7.25
CA SER A 43 5.81 7.39 -8.04
C SER A 43 4.39 6.94 -7.71
N LEU A 44 3.63 7.76 -6.97
CA LEU A 44 2.22 7.48 -6.67
C LEU A 44 1.39 7.67 -7.94
N SER A 45 0.88 6.59 -8.49
CA SER A 45 0.23 6.56 -9.81
C SER A 45 -1.18 7.16 -9.84
N VAL A 46 -1.75 7.50 -8.69
CA VAL A 46 -3.12 8.03 -8.59
C VAL A 46 -3.20 9.11 -7.51
N ARG A 47 -3.92 10.18 -7.84
CA ARG A 47 -4.35 11.20 -6.88
C ARG A 47 -5.77 10.88 -6.43
N LEU A 48 -5.96 10.62 -5.16
CA LEU A 48 -7.27 10.37 -4.58
C LEU A 48 -7.80 11.61 -3.87
N THR A 49 -9.11 11.83 -3.97
CA THR A 49 -9.78 13.00 -3.42
C THR A 49 -10.18 12.80 -1.96
N GLU A 50 -10.52 13.90 -1.28
CA GLU A 50 -11.04 13.86 0.08
C GLU A 50 -12.31 13.00 0.18
N ASP A 51 -13.27 13.19 -0.74
CA ASP A 51 -14.52 12.44 -0.74
C ASP A 51 -14.29 10.93 -0.98
N TRP A 52 -13.30 10.60 -1.81
CA TRP A 52 -12.88 9.22 -1.99
C TRP A 52 -12.37 8.63 -0.66
N PHE A 53 -11.51 9.35 0.07
CA PHE A 53 -11.01 8.89 1.37
C PHE A 53 -12.11 8.81 2.43
N LYS A 54 -13.09 9.70 2.45
CA LYS A 54 -14.25 9.58 3.35
C LYS A 54 -15.00 8.26 3.16
N GLN A 55 -15.24 7.88 1.90
CA GLN A 55 -15.86 6.59 1.57
C GLN A 55 -14.98 5.39 1.96
N ALA A 56 -13.68 5.48 1.69
CA ALA A 56 -12.73 4.42 2.01
C ALA A 56 -12.56 4.23 3.52
N VAL A 57 -12.57 5.30 4.31
CA VAL A 57 -12.56 5.25 5.78
C VAL A 57 -13.84 4.59 6.31
N ALA A 58 -15.01 4.98 5.79
CA ALA A 58 -16.29 4.36 6.14
C ALA A 58 -16.30 2.85 5.81
N ALA A 59 -15.68 2.46 4.70
CA ALA A 59 -15.51 1.05 4.29
C ALA A 59 -14.41 0.30 5.04
N LYS A 60 -13.69 0.94 5.98
CA LYS A 60 -12.54 0.36 6.73
C LYS A 60 -11.45 -0.19 5.82
N SER A 61 -11.23 0.45 4.68
CA SER A 61 -10.30 0.02 3.64
C SER A 61 -8.96 0.79 3.63
N VAL A 62 -8.73 1.64 4.62
CA VAL A 62 -7.53 2.46 4.78
C VAL A 62 -6.87 2.19 6.12
N VAL A 63 -5.60 1.85 6.11
CA VAL A 63 -4.76 1.79 7.30
C VAL A 63 -3.75 2.93 7.25
N VAL A 64 -3.54 3.60 8.37
CA VAL A 64 -2.57 4.69 8.54
C VAL A 64 -1.55 4.38 9.60
N GLY A 65 -0.34 4.88 9.39
CA GLY A 65 0.69 5.01 10.40
C GLY A 65 0.79 6.46 10.86
N ARG A 66 0.85 6.67 12.17
CA ARG A 66 1.01 7.99 12.80
C ARG A 66 2.26 8.01 13.66
N HIS A 67 2.88 9.16 13.73
CA HIS A 67 3.93 9.48 14.70
C HIS A 67 3.57 10.80 15.35
N ASN A 68 3.38 10.83 16.66
CA ASN A 68 2.87 12.00 17.40
C ASN A 68 1.60 12.57 16.74
N ASP A 69 0.61 11.70 16.47
CA ASP A 69 -0.66 11.99 15.79
C ASP A 69 -0.55 12.50 14.33
N LYS A 70 0.67 12.71 13.83
CA LYS A 70 0.89 13.07 12.42
C LYS A 70 0.88 11.83 11.55
N VAL A 71 0.10 11.84 10.46
CA VAL A 71 0.12 10.77 9.46
C VAL A 71 1.48 10.74 8.75
N ILE A 72 2.14 9.58 8.79
CA ILE A 72 3.46 9.35 8.19
C ILE A 72 3.44 8.25 7.12
N GLY A 73 2.32 7.57 6.96
CA GLY A 73 2.11 6.58 5.91
C GLY A 73 0.67 6.10 5.88
N TYR A 74 0.26 5.57 4.73
CA TYR A 74 -1.02 4.89 4.57
C TYR A 74 -0.94 3.77 3.54
N VAL A 75 -1.89 2.86 3.60
CA VAL A 75 -2.11 1.81 2.61
C VAL A 75 -3.60 1.55 2.43
N LEU A 76 -3.98 1.19 1.22
CA LEU A 76 -5.36 0.88 0.85
C LEU A 76 -5.53 -0.62 0.56
N GLY A 77 -6.72 -1.14 0.91
CA GLY A 77 -7.18 -2.45 0.48
C GLY A 77 -8.60 -2.32 -0.08
N THR A 78 -8.77 -2.42 -1.39
CA THR A 78 -10.06 -2.19 -2.05
C THR A 78 -10.54 -3.42 -2.81
N SER A 79 -11.86 -3.49 -3.07
CA SER A 79 -12.42 -4.56 -3.88
C SER A 79 -11.92 -4.48 -5.33
N LEU A 80 -11.41 -5.59 -5.86
CA LEU A 80 -11.07 -5.69 -7.29
C LEU A 80 -12.30 -5.44 -8.18
N ALA A 81 -13.46 -5.98 -7.83
CA ALA A 81 -14.69 -5.80 -8.58
C ALA A 81 -15.11 -4.32 -8.64
N ALA A 82 -15.00 -3.58 -7.52
CA ALA A 82 -15.30 -2.16 -7.47
C ALA A 82 -14.34 -1.31 -8.33
N LYS A 83 -13.16 -1.81 -8.66
CA LYS A 83 -12.12 -1.13 -9.45
C LYS A 83 -11.94 -1.70 -10.85
N ALA A 84 -12.70 -2.73 -11.24
CA ALA A 84 -12.59 -3.40 -12.53
C ALA A 84 -12.84 -2.48 -13.75
N HIS A 85 -13.45 -1.30 -13.57
CA HIS A 85 -13.63 -0.29 -14.62
C HIS A 85 -12.37 0.55 -14.90
N VAL A 86 -11.36 0.48 -14.05
CA VAL A 86 -10.10 1.23 -14.21
C VAL A 86 -9.19 0.46 -15.20
N SER A 87 -8.76 1.11 -16.28
CA SER A 87 -8.07 0.46 -17.41
C SER A 87 -6.86 -0.38 -17.00
N ILE A 88 -6.01 0.14 -16.10
CA ILE A 88 -4.83 -0.60 -15.64
C ILE A 88 -5.20 -1.86 -14.85
N ILE A 89 -6.29 -1.80 -14.08
CA ILE A 89 -6.78 -2.95 -13.31
C ILE A 89 -7.40 -3.96 -14.26
N GLN A 90 -8.16 -3.53 -15.27
CA GLN A 90 -8.67 -4.41 -16.32
C GLN A 90 -7.53 -5.14 -17.02
N ALA A 91 -6.47 -4.42 -17.44
CA ALA A 91 -5.32 -5.01 -18.11
C ALA A 91 -4.63 -6.06 -17.24
N MET A 92 -4.46 -5.78 -15.96
CA MET A 92 -3.90 -6.74 -14.98
C MET A 92 -4.78 -7.98 -14.84
N LEU A 93 -6.10 -7.81 -14.66
CA LEU A 93 -7.03 -8.92 -14.45
C LEU A 93 -7.22 -9.80 -15.70
N LEU A 94 -7.10 -9.22 -16.89
CA LEU A 94 -7.10 -9.97 -18.15
C LEU A 94 -5.84 -10.83 -18.30
N ALA A 95 -4.68 -10.28 -17.90
CA ALA A 95 -3.42 -11.02 -17.98
C ALA A 95 -3.29 -12.08 -16.84
N PHE A 96 -3.82 -11.79 -15.68
CA PHE A 96 -3.67 -12.61 -14.47
C PHE A 96 -5.01 -12.70 -13.73
N PRO A 97 -5.81 -13.73 -13.98
CA PRO A 97 -7.04 -13.97 -13.23
C PRO A 97 -6.76 -14.08 -11.72
N PRO A 98 -7.47 -13.31 -10.88
CA PRO A 98 -7.22 -13.29 -9.45
C PRO A 98 -7.75 -14.58 -8.79
N PRO A 99 -7.14 -15.02 -7.68
CA PRO A 99 -7.74 -16.06 -6.85
C PRO A 99 -9.05 -15.57 -6.23
N PRO A 100 -9.92 -16.50 -5.76
CA PRO A 100 -11.15 -16.14 -5.06
C PRO A 100 -10.88 -15.18 -3.89
N ASP A 101 -11.82 -14.28 -3.64
CA ASP A 101 -11.79 -13.29 -2.55
C ASP A 101 -10.57 -12.36 -2.51
N CYS A 102 -9.80 -12.29 -3.60
CA CYS A 102 -8.65 -11.42 -3.71
C CYS A 102 -9.07 -9.95 -3.65
N TYR A 103 -8.28 -9.13 -2.94
CA TYR A 103 -8.45 -7.69 -2.93
C TYR A 103 -7.30 -6.97 -3.65
N LEU A 104 -7.55 -5.75 -4.11
CA LEU A 104 -6.52 -4.85 -4.64
C LEU A 104 -5.79 -4.19 -3.48
N TYR A 105 -4.49 -4.46 -3.38
CA TYR A 105 -3.60 -3.81 -2.42
C TYR A 105 -2.99 -2.54 -3.03
N GLY A 106 -3.02 -1.47 -2.28
CA GLY A 106 -2.40 -0.20 -2.67
C GLY A 106 -3.41 0.83 -3.21
N PRO A 107 -2.93 2.04 -3.42
CA PRO A 107 -1.55 2.49 -3.22
C PRO A 107 -1.08 2.43 -1.76
N VAL A 108 0.23 2.31 -1.60
CA VAL A 108 0.94 2.53 -0.34
C VAL A 108 1.80 3.77 -0.45
N CYS A 109 1.71 4.65 0.53
CA CYS A 109 2.48 5.88 0.59
C CYS A 109 3.15 6.01 1.96
N VAL A 110 4.44 6.33 1.96
CA VAL A 110 5.24 6.50 3.18
C VAL A 110 6.00 7.81 3.07
N ALA A 111 5.96 8.61 4.14
CA ALA A 111 6.74 9.84 4.25
C ALA A 111 8.22 9.55 3.98
N GLU A 112 8.89 10.43 3.27
CA GLU A 112 10.29 10.24 2.86
C GLU A 112 11.21 9.94 4.05
N THR A 113 11.03 10.66 5.15
CA THR A 113 11.79 10.48 6.39
C THR A 113 11.56 9.14 7.07
N GLU A 114 10.49 8.44 6.72
CA GLU A 114 10.10 7.14 7.31
C GLU A 114 10.37 5.95 6.39
N ARG A 115 10.90 6.21 5.19
CA ARG A 115 11.26 5.14 4.25
C ARG A 115 12.45 4.31 4.76
N GLY A 116 12.48 3.04 4.39
CA GLY A 116 13.53 2.12 4.83
C GLY A 116 13.42 1.64 6.29
N LYS A 117 12.51 2.19 7.08
CA LYS A 117 12.32 1.85 8.51
C LYS A 117 11.29 0.74 8.76
N GLY A 118 10.76 0.11 7.72
CA GLY A 118 9.79 -0.99 7.84
C GLY A 118 8.33 -0.57 7.96
N LEU A 119 8.00 0.73 7.86
CA LEU A 119 6.63 1.22 8.01
C LEU A 119 5.66 0.60 6.98
N ALA A 120 6.05 0.47 5.70
CA ALA A 120 5.21 -0.16 4.68
C ALA A 120 4.85 -1.61 5.04
N LYS A 121 5.80 -2.37 5.59
CA LYS A 121 5.57 -3.74 6.08
C LYS A 121 4.60 -3.78 7.25
N ALA A 122 4.73 -2.84 8.18
CA ALA A 122 3.85 -2.74 9.34
C ALA A 122 2.41 -2.34 8.94
N LEU A 123 2.26 -1.38 8.02
CA LEU A 123 0.98 -1.01 7.42
C LEU A 123 0.31 -2.20 6.72
N PHE A 124 1.08 -2.96 5.94
CA PHE A 124 0.56 -4.15 5.26
C PHE A 124 0.12 -5.24 6.23
N LYS A 125 0.90 -5.48 7.29
CA LYS A 125 0.53 -6.45 8.33
C LYS A 125 -0.82 -6.10 8.97
N GLU A 126 -1.02 -4.83 9.30
CA GLU A 126 -2.28 -4.35 9.88
C GLU A 126 -3.43 -4.46 8.88
N LEU A 127 -3.21 -4.05 7.62
CA LEU A 127 -4.23 -4.18 6.57
C LEU A 127 -4.66 -5.64 6.40
N ARG A 128 -3.73 -6.59 6.40
CA ARG A 128 -4.04 -8.02 6.29
C ARG A 128 -4.96 -8.52 7.40
N THR A 129 -4.79 -8.01 8.61
CA THR A 129 -5.68 -8.34 9.73
C THR A 129 -7.11 -7.91 9.42
N HIS A 130 -7.30 -6.70 8.89
CA HIS A 130 -8.62 -6.20 8.50
C HIS A 130 -9.19 -6.86 7.24
N MET A 131 -8.32 -7.37 6.37
CA MET A 131 -8.72 -8.15 5.19
C MET A 131 -8.88 -9.64 5.47
N ASN A 132 -8.88 -10.08 6.75
CA ASN A 132 -9.04 -11.47 7.18
C ASN A 132 -8.08 -12.46 6.48
N GLY A 133 -6.85 -12.03 6.20
CA GLY A 133 -5.84 -12.86 5.55
C GLY A 133 -6.11 -13.20 4.08
N ARG A 134 -7.09 -12.55 3.44
CA ARG A 134 -7.42 -12.74 2.01
C ARG A 134 -6.20 -12.49 1.13
N PRO A 135 -6.12 -13.13 -0.06
CA PRO A 135 -5.07 -12.83 -1.02
C PRO A 135 -5.07 -11.36 -1.43
N ALA A 136 -3.90 -10.80 -1.59
CA ALA A 136 -3.70 -9.42 -2.06
C ALA A 136 -3.08 -9.43 -3.45
N MET A 137 -3.62 -8.66 -4.39
CA MET A 137 -3.06 -8.47 -5.72
C MET A 137 -2.74 -6.99 -5.94
N LEU A 138 -1.62 -6.72 -6.62
CA LEU A 138 -1.16 -5.36 -6.88
C LEU A 138 -0.34 -5.31 -8.17
N PHE A 139 -0.05 -4.09 -8.60
CA PHE A 139 0.88 -3.83 -9.69
C PHE A 139 1.84 -2.70 -9.32
N ILE A 140 3.03 -2.77 -9.87
CA ILE A 140 4.09 -1.76 -9.70
C ILE A 140 4.70 -1.51 -11.07
N ARG A 141 5.01 -0.27 -11.41
CA ARG A 141 5.76 0.05 -12.63
C ARG A 141 7.07 -0.73 -12.65
N ALA A 142 7.42 -1.30 -13.78
CA ALA A 142 8.62 -2.13 -13.92
C ALA A 142 9.93 -1.35 -13.66
N ASP A 143 9.91 -0.04 -13.85
CA ASP A 143 11.04 0.86 -13.58
C ASP A 143 11.13 1.33 -12.11
N ASN A 144 10.13 1.00 -11.26
CA ASN A 144 10.13 1.36 -9.83
C ASN A 144 10.83 0.27 -8.99
N ALA A 145 12.14 0.11 -9.19
CA ALA A 145 12.94 -0.90 -8.50
C ALA A 145 12.87 -0.83 -6.96
N PRO A 146 12.87 0.36 -6.31
CA PRO A 146 12.73 0.44 -4.86
C PRO A 146 11.41 -0.15 -4.34
N SER A 147 10.29 0.13 -5.02
CA SER A 147 8.99 -0.41 -4.66
C SER A 147 8.92 -1.92 -4.86
N LEU A 148 9.40 -2.43 -5.99
CA LEU A 148 9.48 -3.88 -6.26
C LEU A 148 10.28 -4.59 -5.17
N GLN A 149 11.46 -4.08 -4.83
CA GLN A 149 12.29 -4.66 -3.79
C GLN A 149 11.62 -4.65 -2.41
N ALA A 150 10.94 -3.56 -2.05
CA ALA A 150 10.21 -3.46 -0.79
C ALA A 150 9.10 -4.52 -0.69
N HIS A 151 8.32 -4.69 -1.76
CA HIS A 151 7.20 -5.65 -1.78
C HIS A 151 7.67 -7.10 -1.80
N ARG A 152 8.77 -7.41 -2.52
CA ARG A 152 9.44 -8.73 -2.42
C ARG A 152 9.86 -9.06 -0.98
N LYS A 153 10.46 -8.10 -0.27
CA LYS A 153 10.86 -8.25 1.14
C LYS A 153 9.67 -8.43 2.09
N MET A 154 8.48 -7.97 1.69
CA MET A 154 7.24 -8.22 2.42
C MET A 154 6.64 -9.61 2.15
N GLY A 155 7.24 -10.39 1.26
CA GLY A 155 6.79 -11.74 0.90
C GLY A 155 5.84 -11.79 -0.30
N MET A 156 5.69 -10.69 -1.02
CA MET A 156 4.88 -10.65 -2.24
C MET A 156 5.65 -11.30 -3.40
N ARG A 157 4.97 -12.13 -4.17
CA ARG A 157 5.51 -12.88 -5.29
C ARG A 157 5.07 -12.25 -6.61
N GLU A 158 6.02 -12.03 -7.50
CA GLU A 158 5.72 -11.62 -8.88
C GLU A 158 5.05 -12.77 -9.65
N ILE A 159 4.00 -12.44 -10.40
CA ILE A 159 3.26 -13.40 -11.21
C ILE A 159 3.41 -13.14 -12.72
N GLY A 160 3.99 -12.02 -13.10
CA GLY A 160 4.29 -11.69 -14.48
C GLY A 160 4.23 -10.19 -14.75
N THR A 161 4.27 -9.83 -16.02
CA THR A 161 4.21 -8.43 -16.49
C THR A 161 3.03 -8.20 -17.41
N PHE A 162 2.53 -6.98 -17.46
CA PHE A 162 1.50 -6.53 -18.38
C PHE A 162 1.74 -5.07 -18.76
N THR A 163 1.12 -4.62 -19.84
CA THR A 163 1.24 -3.25 -20.34
C THR A 163 -0.12 -2.55 -20.26
N ASN A 164 -0.10 -1.29 -19.86
CA ASN A 164 -1.25 -0.39 -19.95
C ASN A 164 -0.78 1.01 -20.35
N ALA A 165 -1.39 1.60 -21.37
CA ALA A 165 -1.01 2.91 -21.93
C ALA A 165 0.51 3.02 -22.18
N ASP A 166 1.10 2.02 -22.86
CA ASP A 166 2.52 1.91 -23.21
C ASP A 166 3.50 1.87 -22.02
N VAL A 167 2.99 1.69 -20.79
CA VAL A 167 3.80 1.52 -19.60
C VAL A 167 3.79 0.07 -19.16
N LEU A 168 4.99 -0.48 -18.89
CA LEU A 168 5.16 -1.84 -18.39
C LEU A 168 5.00 -1.88 -16.87
N TYR A 169 4.23 -2.85 -16.41
CA TYR A 169 3.98 -3.11 -14.98
C TYR A 169 4.30 -4.56 -14.63
N VAL A 170 4.71 -4.76 -13.40
CA VAL A 170 4.86 -6.07 -12.76
C VAL A 170 3.63 -6.31 -11.89
N ALA A 171 2.95 -7.43 -12.08
CA ALA A 171 1.87 -7.87 -11.21
C ALA A 171 2.45 -8.75 -10.09
N LEU A 172 1.99 -8.52 -8.86
CA LEU A 172 2.40 -9.28 -7.69
C LEU A 172 1.18 -9.79 -6.94
N ILE A 173 1.39 -10.85 -6.16
CA ILE A 173 0.39 -11.46 -5.28
C ILE A 173 1.02 -11.85 -3.94
N TYR A 174 0.18 -11.82 -2.88
CA TYR A 174 0.55 -12.29 -1.54
C TYR A 174 -0.40 -13.41 -1.12
#